data_88a159c163a8fdd21d37177439cd2914
#
_entry.id   88a159c163a8fdd21d37177439cd2914
#
_cell.length_a   1.000
_cell.length_b   1.000
_cell.length_c   1.000
_cell.angle_alpha   90.00
_cell.angle_beta   90.00
_cell.angle_gamma   90.00
#
_symmetry.space_group_name_H-M   'P 1'
#
loop_
_entity.id
_entity.type
_entity.pdbx_description
1 polymer ?
#
loop_
_entity_poly.entity_id
_entity_poly.type
_entity_poly.pdbx_seq_one_letter_code
_entity_poly.pdbx_strand_id
1 'polypeptide(L)'
;SGIAVALKSFNPSINIIGVQADNVHGMKASYDAGRILEHYEAPTIADGCAVKIPGNLTFEIVKDLVDDIVTVSEEELEVAMKDLLQRGKAVVEGAGALATAALLAGKVDKYV
;
A
#
# COMPACT_ATOMS: atom_id res chain seq x y z
N SER A 1 7.41 -4.96 3.27
CA SER A 1 8.02 -5.70 4.40
C SER A 1 9.42 -5.20 4.74
N GLY A 2 10.36 -5.10 3.78
CA GLY A 2 11.75 -4.66 4.03
C GLY A 2 11.86 -3.28 4.69
N ILE A 3 11.10 -2.30 4.23
CA ILE A 3 11.04 -0.95 4.83
C ILE A 3 10.60 -1.02 6.30
N ALA A 4 9.58 -1.83 6.59
CA ALA A 4 9.08 -1.99 7.96
C ALA A 4 10.15 -2.60 8.89
N VAL A 5 10.86 -3.62 8.42
CA VAL A 5 11.97 -4.22 9.17
C VAL A 5 13.05 -3.17 9.48
N ALA A 6 13.50 -2.43 8.47
CA ALA A 6 14.55 -1.44 8.62
C ALA A 6 14.15 -0.30 9.56
N LEU A 7 13.00 0.31 9.33
CA LEU A 7 12.55 1.48 10.11
C LEU A 7 12.16 1.12 11.55
N LYS A 8 11.47 0.00 11.77
CA LYS A 8 11.12 -0.46 13.12
C LYS A 8 12.35 -0.91 13.92
N SER A 9 13.37 -1.44 13.26
CA SER A 9 14.66 -1.75 13.91
C SER A 9 15.40 -0.50 14.36
N PHE A 10 15.30 0.58 13.58
CA PHE A 10 15.91 1.87 13.91
C PHE A 10 15.12 2.61 14.98
N ASN A 11 13.80 2.69 14.82
CA ASN A 11 12.89 3.35 15.77
C ASN A 11 11.52 2.66 15.78
N PRO A 12 11.21 1.85 16.81
CA PRO A 12 9.93 1.12 16.90
C PRO A 12 8.69 2.03 16.98
N SER A 13 8.83 3.32 17.31
CA SER A 13 7.73 4.26 17.41
C SER A 13 7.25 4.84 16.06
N ILE A 14 7.98 4.60 14.98
CA ILE A 14 7.57 5.02 13.63
C ILE A 14 6.33 4.25 13.20
N ASN A 15 5.27 4.96 12.83
CA ASN A 15 4.09 4.35 12.22
C ASN A 15 4.37 3.94 10.78
N ILE A 16 4.12 2.70 10.45
CA ILE A 16 4.26 2.13 9.12
C ILE A 16 2.88 1.79 8.58
N ILE A 17 2.46 2.51 7.55
CA ILE A 17 1.16 2.32 6.92
C ILE A 17 1.36 1.74 5.53
N GLY A 18 0.78 0.57 5.28
CA GLY A 18 0.76 -0.05 3.96
C GLY A 18 -0.33 0.59 3.09
N VAL A 19 -0.09 0.66 1.78
CA VAL A 19 -1.10 1.13 0.82
C VAL A 19 -1.24 0.11 -0.30
N GLN A 20 -2.47 -0.28 -0.61
CA GLN A 20 -2.81 -1.13 -1.75
C GLN A 20 -3.89 -0.49 -2.61
N ALA A 21 -4.01 -0.96 -3.87
CA ALA A 21 -5.14 -0.61 -4.72
C ALA A 21 -6.40 -1.35 -4.26
N ASP A 22 -7.56 -0.68 -4.27
CA ASP A 22 -8.85 -1.29 -3.94
C ASP A 22 -9.12 -2.55 -4.77
N ASN A 23 -8.73 -2.53 -6.05
CA ASN A 23 -8.96 -3.63 -6.96
C ASN A 23 -8.07 -4.86 -6.70
N VAL A 24 -6.96 -4.68 -5.99
CA VAL A 24 -6.02 -5.76 -5.64
C VAL A 24 -5.48 -5.52 -4.22
N HIS A 25 -6.18 -6.01 -3.21
CA HIS A 25 -5.80 -5.79 -1.81
C HIS A 25 -5.70 -7.09 -0.99
N GLY A 26 -5.09 -8.11 -1.58
CA GLY A 26 -4.93 -9.41 -0.91
C GLY A 26 -4.14 -9.37 0.40
N MET A 27 -3.11 -8.52 0.49
CA MET A 27 -2.36 -8.34 1.75
C MET A 27 -3.23 -7.68 2.83
N LYS A 28 -4.02 -6.66 2.47
CA LYS A 28 -4.94 -6.03 3.43
C LYS A 28 -6.00 -7.01 3.92
N ALA A 29 -6.63 -7.74 3.02
CA ALA A 29 -7.63 -8.76 3.38
C ALA A 29 -7.04 -9.82 4.33
N SER A 30 -5.81 -10.27 4.05
CA SER A 30 -5.09 -11.23 4.88
C SER A 30 -4.70 -10.63 6.24
N TYR A 31 -4.23 -9.40 6.25
CA TYR A 31 -3.88 -8.65 7.47
C TYR A 31 -5.10 -8.51 8.39
N ASP A 32 -6.24 -8.07 7.86
CA ASP A 32 -7.48 -7.89 8.62
C ASP A 32 -8.03 -9.24 9.15
N ALA A 33 -7.86 -10.33 8.38
CA ALA A 33 -8.28 -11.68 8.79
C ALA A 33 -7.28 -12.36 9.76
N GLY A 34 -6.05 -11.87 9.86
CA GLY A 34 -4.97 -12.49 10.63
C GLY A 34 -4.40 -13.76 10.01
N ARG A 35 -4.74 -14.08 8.77
CA ARG A 35 -4.27 -15.26 8.02
C ARG A 35 -4.24 -14.98 6.52
N ILE A 36 -3.38 -15.69 5.80
CA ILE A 36 -3.30 -15.56 4.34
C ILE A 36 -4.62 -15.99 3.69
N LEU A 37 -5.16 -15.10 2.86
CA LEU A 37 -6.36 -15.32 2.04
C LEU A 37 -5.99 -15.18 0.56
N GLU A 38 -6.60 -16.02 -0.27
CA GLU A 38 -6.69 -15.75 -1.71
C GLU A 38 -7.74 -14.68 -1.94
N HIS A 39 -7.37 -13.61 -2.63
CA HIS A 39 -8.25 -12.48 -2.90
C HIS A 39 -8.52 -12.36 -4.40
N TYR A 40 -9.79 -12.10 -4.75
CA TYR A 40 -10.16 -11.83 -6.14
C TYR A 40 -9.57 -10.49 -6.59
N GLU A 41 -8.99 -10.48 -7.79
CA GLU A 41 -8.41 -9.29 -8.42
C GLU A 41 -9.35 -8.72 -9.48
N ALA A 42 -9.48 -7.40 -9.51
CA ALA A 42 -9.98 -6.66 -10.64
C ALA A 42 -8.81 -5.94 -11.34
N PRO A 43 -8.96 -5.52 -12.61
CA PRO A 43 -7.91 -4.76 -13.30
C PRO A 43 -7.53 -3.49 -12.55
N THR A 44 -6.23 -3.22 -12.47
CA THR A 44 -5.68 -2.01 -11.83
C THR A 44 -4.52 -1.43 -12.64
N ILE A 45 -4.39 -0.11 -12.65
CA ILE A 45 -3.22 0.57 -13.20
C ILE A 45 -1.97 0.39 -12.31
N ALA A 46 -2.14 -0.07 -11.07
CA ALA A 46 -1.05 -0.47 -10.17
C ALA A 46 -0.65 -1.94 -10.39
N ASP A 47 -0.40 -2.36 -11.62
CA ASP A 47 -0.13 -3.74 -12.01
C ASP A 47 1.09 -4.36 -11.31
N GLY A 48 2.10 -3.55 -10.99
CA GLY A 48 3.27 -3.98 -10.22
C GLY A 48 2.95 -4.50 -8.81
N CYS A 49 1.75 -4.22 -8.29
CA CYS A 49 1.25 -4.68 -6.99
C CYS A 49 0.16 -5.75 -7.10
N ALA A 50 -0.16 -6.21 -8.30
CA ALA A 50 -1.25 -7.16 -8.56
C ALA A 50 -0.84 -8.58 -8.15
N VAL A 51 -0.96 -8.90 -6.87
CA VAL A 51 -0.61 -10.21 -6.29
C VAL A 51 -1.83 -10.82 -5.61
N LYS A 52 -2.27 -12.00 -6.10
CA LYS A 52 -3.46 -12.71 -5.59
C LYS A 52 -3.32 -13.24 -4.18
N ILE A 53 -2.16 -13.83 -3.89
CA ILE A 53 -1.90 -14.52 -2.63
C ILE A 53 -0.62 -13.95 -2.03
N PRO A 54 -0.67 -13.33 -0.84
CA PRO A 54 0.53 -12.86 -0.14
C PRO A 54 1.53 -14.01 0.11
N GLY A 55 2.82 -13.70 0.01
CA GLY A 55 3.87 -14.64 0.40
C GLY A 55 3.89 -14.86 1.92
N ASN A 56 4.20 -16.08 2.35
CA ASN A 56 4.19 -16.44 3.78
C ASN A 56 5.12 -15.53 4.62
N LEU A 57 6.38 -15.40 4.22
CA LEU A 57 7.35 -14.58 4.96
C LEU A 57 6.97 -13.11 4.96
N THR A 58 6.55 -12.56 3.83
CA THR A 58 6.15 -11.14 3.75
C THR A 58 4.90 -10.86 4.55
N PHE A 59 3.94 -11.79 4.57
CA PHE A 59 2.73 -11.68 5.39
C PHE A 59 3.06 -11.62 6.89
N GLU A 60 3.90 -12.53 7.39
CA GLU A 60 4.29 -12.52 8.81
C GLU A 60 4.98 -11.20 9.20
N ILE A 61 5.90 -10.71 8.37
CA ILE A 61 6.57 -9.42 8.61
C ILE A 61 5.56 -8.26 8.63
N VAL A 62 4.64 -8.22 7.67
CA VAL A 62 3.62 -7.17 7.58
C VAL A 62 2.69 -7.22 8.79
N LYS A 63 2.23 -8.41 9.16
CA LYS A 63 1.36 -8.62 10.33
C LYS A 63 2.00 -8.14 11.64
N ASP A 64 3.30 -8.36 11.80
CA ASP A 64 4.02 -8.03 13.04
C ASP A 64 4.48 -6.56 13.10
N LEU A 65 4.85 -5.96 11.96
CA LEU A 65 5.58 -4.68 11.94
C LEU A 65 4.81 -3.53 11.29
N VAL A 66 3.76 -3.79 10.52
CA VAL A 66 2.95 -2.75 9.87
C VAL A 66 1.78 -2.39 10.78
N ASP A 67 1.57 -1.10 11.01
CA ASP A 67 0.58 -0.62 11.98
C ASP A 67 -0.85 -0.56 11.39
N ASP A 68 -0.97 -0.35 10.08
CA ASP A 68 -2.26 -0.39 9.36
C ASP A 68 -2.02 -0.56 7.86
N ILE A 69 -3.05 -0.98 7.13
CA ILE A 69 -3.07 -1.00 5.67
C ILE A 69 -4.33 -0.30 5.17
N VAL A 70 -4.15 0.70 4.32
CA VAL A 70 -5.24 1.45 3.67
C VAL A 70 -5.29 1.11 2.18
N THR A 71 -6.43 1.38 1.56
CA THR A 71 -6.59 1.19 0.12
C THR A 71 -6.96 2.49 -0.58
N VAL A 72 -6.61 2.58 -1.87
CA VAL A 72 -6.93 3.70 -2.75
C VAL A 72 -7.64 3.21 -4.00
N SER A 73 -8.57 4.03 -4.50
CA SER A 73 -9.29 3.73 -5.74
C SER A 73 -8.43 4.00 -6.98
N GLU A 74 -8.87 3.49 -8.13
CA GLU A 74 -8.22 3.79 -9.41
C GLU A 74 -8.23 5.30 -9.71
N GLU A 75 -9.35 5.98 -9.42
CA GLU A 75 -9.47 7.43 -9.60
C GLU A 75 -8.52 8.21 -8.70
N GLU A 76 -8.39 7.84 -7.44
CA GLU A 76 -7.43 8.44 -6.51
C GLU A 76 -5.99 8.25 -6.99
N LEU A 77 -5.70 7.09 -7.57
CA LEU A 77 -4.40 6.77 -8.14
C LEU A 77 -4.08 7.59 -9.39
N GLU A 78 -5.05 7.76 -10.29
CA GLU A 78 -4.90 8.64 -11.47
C GLU A 78 -4.62 10.09 -11.08
N VAL A 79 -5.32 10.61 -10.07
CA VAL A 79 -5.07 11.97 -9.55
C VAL A 79 -3.64 12.09 -9.04
N ALA A 80 -3.14 11.12 -8.28
CA ALA A 80 -1.78 11.13 -7.76
C ALA A 80 -0.74 11.06 -8.88
N MET A 81 -0.94 10.23 -9.90
CA MET A 81 -0.02 10.15 -11.04
C MET A 81 0.03 11.48 -11.81
N LYS A 82 -1.11 12.15 -12.01
CA LYS A 82 -1.16 13.48 -12.65
C LYS A 82 -0.44 14.53 -11.80
N ASP A 83 -0.65 14.53 -10.50
CA ASP A 83 -0.02 15.49 -9.59
C ASP A 83 1.51 15.32 -9.58
N LEU A 84 1.98 14.09 -9.49
CA LEU A 84 3.41 13.76 -9.57
C LEU A 84 4.03 14.22 -10.89
N LEU A 85 3.34 14.02 -12.02
CA LEU A 85 3.82 14.45 -13.32
C LEU A 85 3.83 15.99 -13.45
N GLN A 86 2.73 16.64 -13.11
CA GLN A 86 2.54 18.07 -13.38
C GLN A 86 3.27 18.96 -12.36
N ARG A 87 3.24 18.60 -11.09
CA ARG A 87 3.79 19.38 -9.98
C ARG A 87 5.12 18.82 -9.49
N GLY A 88 5.21 17.52 -9.32
CA GLY A 88 6.43 16.84 -8.91
C GLY A 88 7.48 16.69 -10.01
N LYS A 89 7.08 16.87 -11.29
CA LYS A 89 7.93 16.62 -12.49
C LYS A 89 8.50 15.21 -12.52
N ALA A 90 7.79 14.25 -11.93
CA ALA A 90 8.18 12.85 -11.88
C ALA A 90 7.20 11.98 -12.69
N VAL A 91 7.74 11.15 -13.57
CA VAL A 91 6.97 10.11 -14.27
C VAL A 91 7.03 8.85 -13.41
N VAL A 92 5.89 8.44 -12.87
CA VAL A 92 5.77 7.26 -12.01
C VAL A 92 4.75 6.28 -12.57
N GLU A 93 5.02 4.99 -12.42
CA GLU A 93 4.03 3.94 -12.67
C GLU A 93 2.96 3.92 -11.57
N GLY A 94 1.82 3.26 -11.84
CA GLY A 94 0.70 3.21 -10.89
C GLY A 94 1.09 2.68 -9.51
N ALA A 95 1.85 1.60 -9.44
CA ALA A 95 2.30 1.04 -8.16
C ALA A 95 3.17 2.02 -7.35
N GLY A 96 4.02 2.81 -8.04
CA GLY A 96 4.85 3.83 -7.41
C GLY A 96 4.08 5.04 -6.88
N ALA A 97 2.86 5.28 -7.35
CA ALA A 97 2.02 6.40 -6.93
C ALA A 97 1.09 6.09 -5.74
N LEU A 98 1.00 4.84 -5.29
CA LEU A 98 0.06 4.40 -4.25
C LEU A 98 0.18 5.19 -2.95
N ALA A 99 1.38 5.40 -2.44
CA ALA A 99 1.58 6.15 -1.19
C ALA A 99 1.16 7.62 -1.34
N THR A 100 1.47 8.25 -2.47
CA THR A 100 1.04 9.62 -2.78
C THR A 100 -0.48 9.70 -2.90
N ALA A 101 -1.12 8.72 -3.53
CA ALA A 101 -2.58 8.65 -3.62
C ALA A 101 -3.24 8.60 -2.24
N ALA A 102 -2.72 7.79 -1.33
CA ALA A 102 -3.24 7.71 0.04
C ALA A 102 -3.10 9.03 0.81
N LEU A 103 -1.99 9.76 0.62
CA LEU A 103 -1.79 11.09 1.20
C LEU A 103 -2.78 12.11 0.64
N LEU A 104 -2.89 12.22 -0.68
CA LEU A 104 -3.79 13.17 -1.33
C LEU A 104 -5.27 12.90 -1.02
N ALA A 105 -5.64 11.64 -0.88
CA ALA A 105 -7.00 11.23 -0.54
C ALA A 105 -7.33 11.30 0.97
N GLY A 106 -6.39 11.73 1.82
CA GLY A 106 -6.60 11.85 3.26
C GLY A 106 -6.72 10.51 4.01
N LYS A 107 -6.32 9.40 3.39
CA LYS A 107 -6.46 8.04 3.97
C LYS A 107 -5.56 7.82 5.18
N VAL A 108 -4.52 8.65 5.34
CA VAL A 108 -3.52 8.52 6.41
C VAL A 108 -3.53 9.70 7.38
N ASP A 109 -4.50 10.61 7.29
CA ASP A 109 -4.57 11.84 8.10
C ASP A 109 -4.56 11.56 9.61
N LYS A 110 -5.15 10.44 10.05
CA LYS A 110 -5.14 10.03 11.47
C LYS A 110 -3.76 9.68 12.02
N TYR A 111 -2.75 9.53 11.16
CA TYR A 111 -1.37 9.17 11.55
C TYR A 111 -0.39 10.34 11.45
N VAL A 112 -0.85 11.50 11.03
CA VAL A 112 0.00 12.70 10.83
C VAL A 112 -0.23 13.74 11.90
#